data_112820fca7b7d73ac03f1543915c278d
#
_entry.id   112820fca7b7d73ac03f1543915c278d
#
_cell.length_a   1.000
_cell.length_b   1.000
_cell.length_c   1.000
_cell.angle_alpha   90.00
_cell.angle_beta   90.00
_cell.angle_gamma   90.00
#
_symmetry.space_group_name_H-M   'P 1'
#
loop_
_entity.id
_entity.type
_entity.pdbx_description
1 polymer ?
#
loop_
_entity_poly.entity_id
_entity_poly.type
_entity_poly.pdbx_seq_one_letter_code
_entity_poly.pdbx_strand_id
1 'polypeptide(L)'
;MKVSKLLAVIKILPEDDSVDLEKLKEGLKAALPKGEKNLYVHKFQEEEIAFGLKALKVFVIMPGDYPGGTQPVEDALASVKGVSQVDVEIVQTLPG
;
A
#
# COMPACT_ATOMS: atom_id res chain seq x y z
N MET A 1 13.79 -7.20 -23.16
CA MET A 1 13.21 -8.16 -22.20
C MET A 1 12.15 -7.46 -21.37
N LYS A 2 11.00 -8.09 -21.22
CA LYS A 2 9.94 -7.51 -20.40
C LYS A 2 10.24 -7.68 -18.92
N VAL A 3 10.00 -6.63 -18.15
CA VAL A 3 10.13 -6.68 -16.71
C VAL A 3 8.79 -7.16 -16.12
N SER A 4 8.85 -8.15 -15.24
CA SER A 4 7.66 -8.63 -14.55
C SER A 4 7.12 -7.56 -13.62
N LYS A 5 5.82 -7.60 -13.40
CA LYS A 5 5.18 -6.74 -12.40
C LYS A 5 5.03 -7.50 -11.09
N LEU A 6 4.99 -6.76 -10.00
CA LEU A 6 4.73 -7.33 -8.68
C LEU A 6 3.40 -6.78 -8.18
N LEU A 7 2.68 -7.65 -7.49
CA LEU A 7 1.53 -7.24 -6.70
C LEU A 7 1.96 -7.34 -5.23
N ALA A 8 1.96 -6.22 -4.54
CA ALA A 8 2.25 -6.18 -3.12
C ALA A 8 0.95 -5.89 -2.38
N VAL A 9 0.58 -6.77 -1.46
CA VAL A 9 -0.58 -6.56 -0.59
C VAL A 9 -0.04 -6.08 0.74
N ILE A 10 -0.35 -4.84 1.08
CA ILE A 10 0.20 -4.17 2.25
C ILE A 10 -0.93 -3.83 3.20
N LYS A 11 -0.84 -4.33 4.42
CA LYS A 11 -1.84 -4.06 5.45
C LYS A 11 -1.46 -2.79 6.19
N ILE A 12 -2.38 -1.84 6.20
CA ILE A 12 -2.20 -0.55 6.88
C ILE A 12 -3.11 -0.51 8.09
N LEU A 13 -2.51 -0.31 9.26
CA LEU A 13 -3.27 -0.12 10.49
C LEU A 13 -3.40 1.37 10.76
N PRO A 14 -4.63 1.88 10.94
CA PRO A 14 -4.81 3.27 11.35
C PRO A 14 -4.44 3.42 12.82
N GLU A 15 -4.19 4.66 13.24
CA GLU A 15 -3.81 4.95 14.61
C GLU A 15 -4.92 4.62 15.62
N ASP A 16 -6.17 4.85 15.21
CA ASP A 16 -7.34 4.51 16.01
C ASP A 16 -8.59 4.49 15.14
N ASP A 17 -9.74 4.26 15.75
CA ASP A 17 -10.99 4.14 15.01
C ASP A 17 -11.58 5.47 14.56
N SER A 18 -10.98 6.59 14.96
CA SER A 18 -11.43 7.90 14.54
C SER A 18 -10.83 8.33 13.20
N VAL A 19 -9.85 7.58 12.67
CA VAL A 19 -9.22 7.89 11.39
C VAL A 19 -10.22 7.68 10.26
N ASP A 20 -10.42 8.71 9.43
CA ASP A 20 -11.30 8.63 8.28
C ASP A 20 -10.62 7.79 7.19
N LEU A 21 -11.15 6.60 6.93
CA LEU A 21 -10.54 5.68 5.97
C LEU A 21 -10.55 6.21 4.55
N GLU A 22 -11.55 7.00 4.17
CA GLU A 22 -11.59 7.56 2.82
C GLU A 22 -10.46 8.59 2.63
N LYS A 23 -10.22 9.41 3.63
CA LYS A 23 -9.10 10.35 3.60
C LYS A 23 -7.77 9.61 3.66
N LEU A 24 -7.72 8.52 4.43
CA LEU A 24 -6.52 7.70 4.51
C LEU A 24 -6.19 7.10 3.15
N LYS A 25 -7.19 6.58 2.45
CA LYS A 25 -7.00 6.03 1.10
C LYS A 25 -6.40 7.08 0.16
N GLU A 26 -6.92 8.29 0.20
CA GLU A 26 -6.41 9.38 -0.64
C GLU A 26 -4.96 9.72 -0.30
N GLY A 27 -4.64 9.77 0.99
CA GLY A 27 -3.28 10.03 1.44
C GLY A 27 -2.31 8.93 1.01
N LEU A 28 -2.75 7.68 1.08
CA LEU A 28 -1.92 6.56 0.67
C LEU A 28 -1.62 6.59 -0.83
N LYS A 29 -2.64 6.89 -1.65
CA LYS A 29 -2.42 7.03 -3.09
C LYS A 29 -1.43 8.15 -3.39
N ALA A 30 -1.58 9.29 -2.72
CA ALA A 30 -0.74 10.45 -2.96
C ALA A 30 0.69 10.25 -2.46
N ALA A 31 0.88 9.36 -1.48
CA ALA A 31 2.19 9.13 -0.88
C ALA A 31 3.11 8.28 -1.75
N LEU A 32 2.57 7.49 -2.66
CA LEU A 32 3.40 6.62 -3.50
C LEU A 32 4.39 7.45 -4.32
N PRO A 33 5.61 6.90 -4.52
CA PRO A 33 6.60 7.61 -5.34
C PRO A 33 6.04 8.00 -6.70
N LYS A 34 6.24 9.25 -7.07
CA LYS A 34 5.77 9.78 -8.35
C LYS A 34 6.87 9.65 -9.39
N GLY A 35 6.48 9.74 -10.65
CA GLY A 35 7.42 9.61 -11.73
C GLY A 35 7.53 8.20 -12.29
N GLU A 36 6.95 7.22 -11.62
CA GLU A 36 6.90 5.84 -12.10
C GLU A 36 5.45 5.47 -12.38
N LYS A 37 5.08 5.47 -13.68
CA LYS A 37 3.70 5.21 -14.07
C LYS A 37 3.23 3.78 -13.86
N ASN A 38 4.18 2.85 -13.69
CA ASN A 38 3.85 1.44 -13.44
C ASN A 38 3.75 1.12 -11.96
N LEU A 39 3.82 2.12 -11.10
CA LEU A 39 3.66 1.99 -9.66
C LEU A 39 2.39 2.72 -9.26
N TYR A 40 1.38 1.96 -8.86
CA TYR A 40 0.08 2.55 -8.52
C TYR A 40 -0.71 1.62 -7.61
N VAL A 41 -1.72 2.20 -6.97
CA VAL A 41 -2.66 1.42 -6.16
C VAL A 41 -3.71 0.83 -7.08
N HIS A 42 -3.80 -0.50 -7.07
CA HIS A 42 -4.80 -1.22 -7.86
C HIS A 42 -6.19 -1.15 -7.18
N LYS A 43 -6.21 -1.41 -5.88
CA LYS A 43 -7.45 -1.34 -5.10
C LYS A 43 -7.14 -1.29 -3.61
N PHE A 44 -8.18 -0.98 -2.83
CA PHE A 44 -8.15 -1.08 -1.38
C PHE A 44 -9.18 -2.11 -0.94
N GLN A 45 -8.93 -2.72 0.20
CA GLN A 45 -9.88 -3.61 0.84
C GLN A 45 -9.89 -3.30 2.34
N GLU A 46 -11.07 -3.10 2.91
CA GLU A 46 -11.20 -2.90 4.34
C GLU A 46 -11.31 -4.24 5.03
N GLU A 47 -10.66 -4.37 6.18
CA GLU A 47 -10.70 -5.57 6.99
C GLU A 47 -10.98 -5.18 8.43
N GLU A 48 -12.07 -5.67 8.98
CA GLU A 48 -12.39 -5.42 10.38
C GLU A 48 -11.50 -6.30 11.25
N ILE A 49 -10.80 -5.69 12.21
CA ILE A 49 -9.85 -6.43 13.05
C ILE A 49 -10.30 -6.58 14.48
N ALA A 50 -10.79 -5.52 15.15
CA ALA A 50 -11.29 -5.61 16.52
C ALA A 50 -11.93 -4.30 16.94
N PHE A 51 -12.95 -4.36 17.78
CA PHE A 51 -13.54 -3.18 18.44
C PHE A 51 -13.87 -2.02 17.48
N GLY A 52 -14.34 -2.34 16.29
CA GLY A 52 -14.69 -1.32 15.32
C GLY A 52 -13.50 -0.75 14.54
N LEU A 53 -12.29 -1.18 14.84
CA LEU A 53 -11.10 -0.76 14.14
C LEU A 53 -10.98 -1.57 12.84
N LYS A 54 -10.72 -0.87 11.75
CA LYS A 54 -10.56 -1.51 10.43
C LYS A 54 -9.17 -1.24 9.88
N ALA A 55 -8.55 -2.28 9.36
CA ALA A 55 -7.30 -2.15 8.62
C ALA A 55 -7.63 -1.93 7.15
N LEU A 56 -6.71 -1.31 6.43
CA LEU A 56 -6.81 -1.19 4.98
C LEU A 56 -5.76 -2.09 4.35
N LYS A 57 -6.19 -2.96 3.44
CA LYS A 57 -5.25 -3.67 2.60
C LYS A 57 -5.09 -2.89 1.32
N VAL A 58 -3.88 -2.53 1.00
CA VAL A 58 -3.55 -1.75 -0.19
C VAL A 58 -2.92 -2.70 -1.19
N PHE A 59 -3.55 -2.82 -2.36
CA PHE A 59 -3.03 -3.67 -3.43
C PHE A 59 -2.25 -2.78 -4.38
N VAL A 60 -0.93 -2.86 -4.29
CA VAL A 60 -0.02 -2.01 -5.08
C VAL A 60 0.58 -2.82 -6.21
N ILE A 61 0.47 -2.27 -7.42
CA ILE A 61 1.15 -2.83 -8.59
C ILE A 61 2.44 -2.04 -8.75
N MET A 62 3.55 -2.74 -8.96
CA MET A 62 4.84 -2.10 -9.11
C MET A 62 5.73 -2.87 -10.07
N PRO A 63 6.73 -2.20 -10.68
CA PRO A 63 7.68 -2.89 -11.54
C PRO A 63 8.51 -3.90 -10.73
N GLY A 64 8.80 -5.06 -11.32
CA GLY A 64 9.58 -6.09 -10.65
C GLY A 64 11.02 -5.69 -10.40
N ASP A 65 11.53 -4.70 -11.13
CA ASP A 65 12.89 -4.20 -10.97
C ASP A 65 12.96 -2.86 -10.25
N TYR A 66 11.87 -2.47 -9.59
CA TYR A 66 11.83 -1.18 -8.90
C TYR A 66 12.97 -1.08 -7.88
N PRO A 67 13.78 -0.01 -7.91
CA PRO A 67 14.92 0.13 -6.99
C PRO A 67 14.48 0.10 -5.54
N GLY A 68 15.08 -0.76 -4.74
CA GLY A 68 14.73 -0.92 -3.33
C GLY A 68 13.56 -1.87 -3.08
N GLY A 69 12.95 -2.43 -4.12
CA GLY A 69 11.84 -3.36 -3.97
C GLY A 69 10.62 -2.70 -3.32
N THR A 70 10.04 -3.35 -2.32
CA THR A 70 8.87 -2.81 -1.63
C THR A 70 9.21 -1.77 -0.57
N GLN A 71 10.46 -1.67 -0.16
CA GLN A 71 10.84 -0.78 0.94
C GLN A 71 10.48 0.69 0.70
N PRO A 72 10.77 1.28 -0.47
CA PRO A 72 10.37 2.67 -0.70
C PRO A 72 8.86 2.88 -0.61
N VAL A 73 8.09 1.88 -1.05
CA VAL A 73 6.63 1.93 -0.96
C VAL A 73 6.19 1.86 0.49
N GLU A 74 6.77 0.94 1.27
CA GLU A 74 6.45 0.82 2.70
C GLU A 74 6.76 2.11 3.45
N ASP A 75 7.92 2.70 3.18
CA ASP A 75 8.33 3.94 3.83
C ASP A 75 7.38 5.09 3.47
N ALA A 76 6.98 5.17 2.20
CA ALA A 76 6.06 6.20 1.74
C ALA A 76 4.71 6.07 2.44
N LEU A 77 4.19 4.85 2.51
CA LEU A 77 2.90 4.61 3.15
C LEU A 77 2.96 4.86 4.65
N ALA A 78 4.08 4.50 5.28
CA ALA A 78 4.25 4.71 6.71
C ALA A 78 4.30 6.20 7.09
N SER A 79 4.64 7.07 6.16
CA SER A 79 4.72 8.50 6.40
C SER A 79 3.37 9.21 6.35
N VAL A 80 2.32 8.52 5.94
CA VAL A 80 1.00 9.11 5.81
C VAL A 80 0.40 9.34 7.20
N LYS A 81 -0.16 10.54 7.41
CA LYS A 81 -0.81 10.86 8.67
C LYS A 81 -1.98 9.92 8.92
N GLY A 82 -2.06 9.37 10.12
CA GLY A 82 -3.11 8.44 10.51
C GLY A 82 -2.70 6.99 10.41
N VAL A 83 -1.52 6.70 9.86
CA VAL A 83 -0.99 5.33 9.76
C VAL A 83 -0.20 5.01 11.01
N SER A 84 -0.58 3.90 11.68
CA SER A 84 0.14 3.39 12.84
C SER A 84 1.18 2.37 12.43
N GLN A 85 0.83 1.49 11.51
CA GLN A 85 1.69 0.36 11.16
C GLN A 85 1.49 -0.04 9.70
N VAL A 86 2.57 -0.49 9.07
CA VAL A 86 2.57 -0.96 7.68
C VAL A 86 3.19 -2.35 7.66
N ASP A 87 2.44 -3.33 7.18
CA ASP A 87 2.90 -4.72 7.07
C ASP A 87 2.68 -5.24 5.67
N VAL A 88 3.76 -5.68 5.01
CA VAL A 88 3.64 -6.35 3.72
C VAL A 88 3.22 -7.79 3.96
N GLU A 89 2.05 -8.16 3.49
CA GLU A 89 1.52 -9.51 3.69
C GLU A 89 1.88 -10.46 2.56
N ILE A 90 1.81 -9.97 1.33
CA ILE A 90 2.01 -10.80 0.15
C ILE A 90 2.79 -9.99 -0.88
N VAL A 91 3.76 -10.62 -1.50
CA VAL A 91 4.40 -10.08 -2.70
C VAL A 91 4.34 -11.19 -3.75
N GLN A 92 3.70 -10.90 -4.85
CA GLN A 92 3.44 -11.90 -5.87
C GLN A 92 3.87 -11.39 -7.24
N THR A 93 4.59 -12.22 -7.98
CA THR A 93 4.99 -11.87 -9.34
C THR A 93 3.81 -12.07 -10.28
N LEU A 94 3.53 -11.06 -11.09
CA LEU A 94 2.48 -11.12 -12.08
C LEU A 94 3.09 -11.38 -13.46
N PRO A 95 2.32 -12.01 -14.37
CA PRO A 95 2.78 -12.16 -15.74
C PRO A 95 3.03 -10.79 -16.37
N GLY A 96 4.18 -10.63 -16.99
CA GLY A 96 4.60 -9.36 -17.58
C GLY A 96 4.10 -9.10 -18.98
#